data_4fb26abf0de347857d6ce3d351498ffb
#
_entry.id   4fb26abf0de347857d6ce3d351498ffb
#
_cell.length_a   1.000
_cell.length_b   1.000
_cell.length_c   1.000
_cell.angle_alpha   90.00
_cell.angle_beta   90.00
_cell.angle_gamma   90.00
#
_symmetry.space_group_name_H-M   'P 1'
#
loop_
_entity.id
_entity.type
_entity.pdbx_description
1 polymer ?
#
loop_
_entity_poly.entity_id
_entity_poly.type
_entity_poly.pdbx_seq_one_letter_code
_entity_poly.pdbx_strand_id
1 'polypeptide(L)'
;LFTQGMVCHETYQDTKGKWLYPDEIEKKSSNHAVKKADNSKIKIGPSESMSKSKKNTVDPETMINQYGADAVRWFILSDSPPEKDVQWSDTGVVSANKFLQKIWNLNQTIINRKNEKTDKKEKDNFEIKINSFVYKIDKAISNFQMNVAIAQFYEAYNYFNDVIKLKIDNKILI
;
A
#
# COMPACT_ATOMS: atom_id res chain seq x y z
N LEU A 1 -23.49 2.21 12.26
CA LEU A 1 -22.48 1.15 12.42
C LEU A 1 -21.89 0.82 11.05
N PHE A 2 -20.56 0.92 10.93
CA PHE A 2 -19.84 0.53 9.73
C PHE A 2 -19.05 -0.75 10.03
N THR A 3 -19.28 -1.81 9.25
CA THR A 3 -18.59 -3.10 9.40
C THR A 3 -17.54 -3.25 8.33
N GLN A 4 -16.33 -3.61 8.72
CA GLN A 4 -15.24 -3.90 7.79
C GLN A 4 -15.27 -5.36 7.34
N GLY A 5 -14.71 -5.61 6.15
CA GLY A 5 -14.36 -6.95 5.70
C GLY A 5 -13.21 -7.55 6.53
N MET A 6 -12.95 -8.81 6.35
CA MET A 6 -11.91 -9.54 7.07
C MET A 6 -10.58 -9.44 6.34
N VAL A 7 -9.48 -9.53 7.09
CA VAL A 7 -8.17 -9.75 6.49
C VAL A 7 -7.97 -11.25 6.30
N CYS A 8 -7.78 -11.66 5.06
CA CYS A 8 -7.65 -13.05 4.64
C CYS A 8 -6.21 -13.37 4.22
N HIS A 9 -5.81 -14.60 4.41
CA HIS A 9 -4.52 -15.12 3.96
C HIS A 9 -4.65 -16.57 3.51
N GLU A 10 -3.79 -16.98 2.57
CA GLU A 10 -3.69 -18.38 2.16
C GLU A 10 -3.43 -19.28 3.37
N THR A 11 -3.90 -20.51 3.28
CA THR A 11 -3.68 -21.54 4.30
C THR A 11 -2.64 -22.55 3.81
N TYR A 12 -1.87 -23.09 4.74
CA TYR A 12 -0.77 -24.01 4.42
C TYR A 12 -0.85 -25.26 5.28
N GLN A 13 -0.71 -26.44 4.66
CA GLN A 13 -0.67 -27.72 5.35
C GLN A 13 0.52 -28.56 4.91
N ASP A 14 1.13 -29.25 5.86
CA ASP A 14 2.11 -30.29 5.56
C ASP A 14 1.44 -31.55 4.96
N THR A 15 2.25 -32.54 4.61
CA THR A 15 1.77 -33.82 4.03
C THR A 15 0.92 -34.64 5.00
N LYS A 16 0.95 -34.31 6.30
CA LYS A 16 0.16 -34.96 7.36
C LYS A 16 -1.11 -34.16 7.70
N GLY A 17 -1.38 -33.07 6.99
CA GLY A 17 -2.55 -32.20 7.20
C GLY A 17 -2.38 -31.22 8.38
N LYS A 18 -1.21 -31.07 8.96
CA LYS A 18 -0.94 -30.11 10.02
C LYS A 18 -0.80 -28.71 9.45
N TRP A 19 -1.47 -27.72 10.04
CA TRP A 19 -1.37 -26.32 9.67
C TRP A 19 0.02 -25.73 9.94
N LEU A 20 0.51 -24.92 9.03
CA LEU A 20 1.80 -24.22 9.08
C LEU A 20 1.59 -22.71 9.05
N TYR A 21 2.45 -21.96 9.75
CA TYR A 21 2.48 -20.51 9.65
C TYR A 21 3.14 -20.07 8.34
N PRO A 22 2.80 -18.87 7.81
CA PRO A 22 3.43 -18.33 6.60
C PRO A 22 4.96 -18.21 6.71
N ASP A 23 5.50 -17.93 7.89
CA ASP A 23 6.93 -17.82 8.15
C ASP A 23 7.67 -19.18 8.15
N GLU A 24 6.95 -20.30 8.34
CA GLU A 24 7.51 -21.66 8.25
C GLU A 24 7.69 -22.15 6.80
N ILE A 25 7.16 -21.42 5.80
CA ILE A 25 7.16 -21.86 4.41
C ILE A 25 7.98 -20.96 3.49
N GLU A 26 8.44 -21.52 2.37
CA GLU A 26 9.03 -20.80 1.26
C GLU A 26 8.16 -21.02 0.00
N LYS A 27 7.56 -19.96 -0.51
CA LYS A 27 6.75 -20.00 -1.73
C LYS A 27 7.66 -19.90 -2.95
N LYS A 28 7.71 -20.95 -3.77
CA LYS A 28 8.52 -20.99 -4.99
C LYS A 28 7.73 -20.47 -6.21
N SER A 29 6.41 -20.66 -6.20
CA SER A 29 5.48 -20.15 -7.21
C SER A 29 4.07 -20.05 -6.62
N SER A 30 3.09 -19.55 -7.41
CA SER A 30 1.69 -19.47 -6.97
C SER A 30 1.11 -20.80 -6.48
N ASN A 31 1.56 -21.94 -7.04
CA ASN A 31 1.03 -23.27 -6.74
C ASN A 31 2.05 -24.22 -6.10
N HIS A 32 3.24 -23.73 -5.78
CA HIS A 32 4.30 -24.54 -5.20
C HIS A 32 4.99 -23.83 -4.06
N ALA A 33 4.94 -24.47 -2.90
CA ALA A 33 5.63 -24.02 -1.70
C ALA A 33 6.25 -25.23 -0.98
N VAL A 34 7.28 -24.97 -0.21
CA VAL A 34 8.00 -25.96 0.59
C VAL A 34 8.17 -25.47 2.02
N LYS A 35 8.28 -26.40 2.94
CA LYS A 35 8.60 -26.10 4.34
C LYS A 35 10.08 -25.72 4.44
N LYS A 36 10.39 -24.61 5.09
CA LYS A 36 11.78 -24.11 5.22
C LYS A 36 12.70 -25.08 5.97
N ALA A 37 12.15 -25.84 6.93
CA ALA A 37 12.93 -26.69 7.81
C ALA A 37 13.54 -27.92 7.10
N ASP A 38 12.83 -28.50 6.12
CA ASP A 38 13.21 -29.79 5.53
C ASP A 38 12.95 -29.86 4.00
N ASN A 39 12.55 -28.75 3.38
CA ASN A 39 12.16 -28.66 1.97
C ASN A 39 11.00 -29.60 1.57
N SER A 40 10.26 -30.15 2.52
CA SER A 40 9.11 -30.99 2.23
C SER A 40 8.02 -30.19 1.50
N LYS A 41 7.34 -30.87 0.55
CA LYS A 41 6.22 -30.27 -0.19
C LYS A 41 5.06 -29.99 0.76
N ILE A 42 4.45 -28.83 0.61
CA ILE A 42 3.25 -28.43 1.35
C ILE A 42 2.07 -28.24 0.39
N LYS A 43 0.86 -28.33 0.94
CA LYS A 43 -0.39 -28.01 0.25
C LYS A 43 -0.73 -26.56 0.53
N ILE A 44 -0.91 -25.76 -0.52
CA ILE A 44 -1.47 -24.42 -0.46
C ILE A 44 -3.01 -24.56 -0.54
N GLY A 45 -3.69 -24.06 0.46
CA GLY A 45 -5.15 -24.02 0.52
C GLY A 45 -5.69 -22.62 0.15
N PRO A 46 -7.02 -22.47 0.18
CA PRO A 46 -7.65 -21.20 -0.16
C PRO A 46 -7.27 -20.10 0.82
N SER A 47 -7.41 -18.85 0.34
CA SER A 47 -7.36 -17.68 1.22
C SER A 47 -8.64 -17.62 2.05
N GLU A 48 -8.47 -17.54 3.36
CA GLU A 48 -9.55 -17.49 4.33
C GLU A 48 -9.25 -16.45 5.41
N SER A 49 -10.26 -16.05 6.16
CA SER A 49 -10.07 -15.15 7.30
C SER A 49 -8.97 -15.65 8.22
N MET A 50 -8.06 -14.75 8.59
CA MET A 50 -6.93 -15.08 9.47
C MET A 50 -7.40 -15.65 10.80
N SER A 51 -6.86 -16.79 11.21
CA SER A 51 -7.15 -17.43 12.49
C SER A 51 -5.93 -18.16 13.07
N LYS A 52 -5.81 -18.12 14.38
CA LYS A 52 -4.73 -18.86 15.10
C LYS A 52 -4.85 -20.37 14.92
N SER A 53 -6.05 -20.90 14.81
CA SER A 53 -6.30 -22.34 14.63
C SER A 53 -5.81 -22.87 13.29
N LYS A 54 -5.92 -22.07 12.23
CA LYS A 54 -5.41 -22.40 10.88
C LYS A 54 -3.98 -21.92 10.63
N LYS A 55 -3.40 -21.20 11.59
CA LYS A 55 -2.06 -20.62 11.50
C LYS A 55 -1.81 -19.74 10.27
N ASN A 56 -2.85 -19.19 9.67
CA ASN A 56 -2.74 -18.30 8.52
C ASN A 56 -2.70 -16.82 8.94
N THR A 57 -2.21 -16.55 10.14
CA THR A 57 -2.04 -15.20 10.68
C THR A 57 -0.68 -14.64 10.33
N VAL A 58 -0.66 -13.34 10.06
CA VAL A 58 0.57 -12.54 9.96
C VAL A 58 0.67 -11.70 11.22
N ASP A 59 1.85 -11.67 11.82
CA ASP A 59 2.07 -10.88 13.02
C ASP A 59 2.22 -9.39 12.68
N PRO A 60 1.30 -8.52 13.15
CA PRO A 60 1.37 -7.09 12.87
C PRO A 60 2.63 -6.43 13.41
N GLU A 61 3.13 -6.88 14.56
CA GLU A 61 4.32 -6.30 15.19
C GLU A 61 5.55 -6.51 14.31
N THR A 62 5.72 -7.70 13.76
CA THR A 62 6.80 -8.01 12.82
C THR A 62 6.72 -7.12 11.58
N MET A 63 5.53 -6.93 11.01
CA MET A 63 5.32 -6.08 9.83
C MET A 63 5.59 -4.61 10.14
N ILE A 64 5.12 -4.11 11.28
CA ILE A 64 5.34 -2.73 11.71
C ILE A 64 6.83 -2.47 11.96
N ASN A 65 7.54 -3.39 12.60
CA ASN A 65 8.97 -3.26 12.84
C ASN A 65 9.79 -3.27 11.54
N GLN A 66 9.35 -4.01 10.54
CA GLN A 66 10.06 -4.14 9.26
C GLN A 66 9.74 -3.01 8.27
N TYR A 67 8.48 -2.57 8.18
CA TYR A 67 8.02 -1.65 7.14
C TYR A 67 7.43 -0.34 7.68
N GLY A 68 7.20 -0.25 8.97
CA GLY A 68 6.52 0.88 9.62
C GLY A 68 4.99 0.73 9.61
N ALA A 69 4.36 1.32 10.61
CA ALA A 69 2.90 1.28 10.78
C ALA A 69 2.15 1.90 9.59
N ASP A 70 2.69 2.98 9.02
CA ASP A 70 2.05 3.69 7.92
C ASP A 70 2.01 2.85 6.63
N ALA A 71 3.04 2.03 6.36
CA ALA A 71 3.04 1.14 5.20
C ALA A 71 1.96 0.05 5.33
N VAL A 72 1.79 -0.52 6.52
CA VAL A 72 0.74 -1.51 6.80
C VAL A 72 -0.65 -0.88 6.66
N ARG A 73 -0.87 0.30 7.26
CA ARG A 73 -2.14 1.04 7.15
C ARG A 73 -2.45 1.41 5.71
N TRP A 74 -1.45 1.90 4.98
CA TRP A 74 -1.58 2.24 3.55
C TRP A 74 -2.01 1.04 2.73
N PHE A 75 -1.36 -0.12 2.93
CA PHE A 75 -1.71 -1.35 2.23
C PHE A 75 -3.17 -1.75 2.50
N ILE A 76 -3.58 -1.85 3.77
CA ILE A 76 -4.93 -2.26 4.15
C ILE A 76 -6.00 -1.35 3.53
N LEU A 77 -5.76 -0.02 3.51
CA LEU A 77 -6.72 0.94 2.99
C LEU A 77 -6.71 1.02 1.46
N SER A 78 -5.64 0.57 0.79
CA SER A 78 -5.50 0.67 -0.67
C SER A 78 -6.09 -0.51 -1.43
N ASP A 79 -6.18 -1.68 -0.81
CA ASP A 79 -6.50 -2.94 -1.50
C ASP A 79 -7.96 -2.99 -1.98
N SER A 80 -8.88 -2.72 -1.07
CA SER A 80 -10.32 -2.90 -1.32
C SER A 80 -11.17 -1.84 -0.64
N PRO A 81 -12.42 -1.61 -1.08
CA PRO A 81 -13.39 -0.88 -0.29
C PRO A 81 -13.53 -1.51 1.11
N PRO A 82 -13.75 -0.71 2.16
CA PRO A 82 -13.71 -1.21 3.54
C PRO A 82 -14.66 -2.36 3.87
N GLU A 83 -15.78 -2.48 3.16
CA GLU A 83 -16.77 -3.54 3.34
C GLU A 83 -16.37 -4.88 2.71
N LYS A 84 -15.30 -4.92 1.90
CA LYS A 84 -14.80 -6.14 1.28
C LYS A 84 -13.61 -6.72 2.04
N ASP A 85 -13.43 -8.02 1.90
CA ASP A 85 -12.28 -8.72 2.45
C ASP A 85 -10.98 -8.25 1.77
N VAL A 86 -9.96 -8.06 2.60
CA VAL A 86 -8.60 -7.72 2.16
C VAL A 86 -7.76 -8.98 2.07
N GLN A 87 -7.17 -9.23 0.90
CA GLN A 87 -6.23 -10.33 0.72
C GLN A 87 -4.83 -9.89 1.16
N TRP A 88 -4.29 -10.50 2.20
CA TRP A 88 -2.95 -10.17 2.65
C TRP A 88 -1.90 -10.45 1.57
N SER A 89 -0.98 -9.53 1.40
CA SER A 89 0.11 -9.63 0.43
C SER A 89 1.37 -8.94 0.96
N ASP A 90 2.40 -9.72 1.23
CA ASP A 90 3.71 -9.16 1.66
C ASP A 90 4.27 -8.20 0.60
N THR A 91 4.11 -8.54 -0.69
CA THR A 91 4.53 -7.66 -1.79
C THR A 91 3.72 -6.37 -1.84
N GLY A 92 2.46 -6.40 -1.40
CA GLY A 92 1.60 -5.23 -1.26
C GLY A 92 2.12 -4.27 -0.18
N VAL A 93 2.49 -4.78 1.00
CA VAL A 93 3.08 -3.98 2.07
C VAL A 93 4.43 -3.39 1.65
N VAL A 94 5.29 -4.18 1.00
CA VAL A 94 6.57 -3.69 0.44
C VAL A 94 6.34 -2.57 -0.57
N SER A 95 5.33 -2.70 -1.43
CA SER A 95 4.99 -1.68 -2.43
C SER A 95 4.48 -0.40 -1.78
N ALA A 96 3.66 -0.52 -0.74
CA ALA A 96 3.19 0.61 0.06
C ALA A 96 4.37 1.35 0.72
N ASN A 97 5.29 0.63 1.37
CA ASN A 97 6.49 1.22 1.96
C ASN A 97 7.34 1.96 0.91
N LYS A 98 7.59 1.34 -0.24
CA LYS A 98 8.32 1.99 -1.35
C LYS A 98 7.63 3.26 -1.83
N PHE A 99 6.30 3.29 -1.86
CA PHE A 99 5.56 4.48 -2.25
C PHE A 99 5.70 5.60 -1.23
N LEU A 100 5.59 5.31 0.06
CA LEU A 100 5.82 6.31 1.13
C LEU A 100 7.24 6.88 1.07
N GLN A 101 8.25 6.04 0.82
CA GLN A 101 9.63 6.51 0.59
C GLN A 101 9.75 7.41 -0.64
N LYS A 102 9.02 7.11 -1.73
CA LYS A 102 8.99 7.97 -2.91
C LYS A 102 8.37 9.33 -2.62
N ILE A 103 7.29 9.40 -1.84
CA ILE A 103 6.69 10.67 -1.40
C ILE A 103 7.72 11.48 -0.59
N TRP A 104 8.40 10.83 0.37
CA TRP A 104 9.45 11.48 1.16
C TRP A 104 10.55 12.05 0.28
N ASN A 105 11.08 11.26 -0.65
CA ASN A 105 12.13 11.69 -1.57
C ASN A 105 11.67 12.82 -2.50
N LEU A 106 10.43 12.78 -2.97
CA LEU A 106 9.84 13.86 -3.77
C LEU A 106 9.81 15.16 -2.96
N ASN A 107 9.35 15.11 -1.71
CA ASN A 107 9.34 16.28 -0.83
C ASN A 107 10.76 16.85 -0.61
N GLN A 108 11.75 15.99 -0.34
CA GLN A 108 13.14 16.42 -0.23
C GLN A 108 13.66 17.05 -1.53
N THR A 109 13.27 16.51 -2.67
CA THR A 109 13.62 17.08 -3.98
C THR A 109 13.02 18.47 -4.16
N ILE A 110 11.76 18.68 -3.78
CA ILE A 110 11.08 19.98 -3.86
C ILE A 110 11.78 21.00 -2.96
N ILE A 111 12.08 20.64 -1.71
CA ILE A 111 12.73 21.54 -0.74
C ILE A 111 14.12 21.97 -1.21
N ASN A 112 14.89 21.05 -1.79
CA ASN A 112 16.29 21.27 -2.15
C ASN A 112 16.50 21.83 -3.57
N ARG A 113 15.44 21.94 -4.39
CA ARG A 113 15.59 22.50 -5.74
C ARG A 113 15.78 24.02 -5.70
N LYS A 114 16.45 24.55 -6.71
CA LYS A 114 16.56 26.00 -6.90
C LYS A 114 15.20 26.61 -7.14
N ASN A 115 14.95 27.74 -6.48
CA ASN A 115 13.72 28.47 -6.67
C ASN A 115 13.71 29.16 -8.04
N GLU A 116 12.65 28.98 -8.82
CA GLU A 116 12.48 29.59 -10.13
C GLU A 116 11.16 30.39 -10.17
N LYS A 117 11.15 31.49 -10.95
CA LYS A 117 9.91 32.25 -11.12
C LYS A 117 8.95 31.46 -12.02
N THR A 118 7.74 31.30 -11.56
CA THR A 118 6.66 30.64 -12.31
C THR A 118 5.93 31.64 -13.20
N ASP A 119 5.61 31.24 -14.43
CA ASP A 119 4.64 31.97 -15.23
C ASP A 119 3.25 31.87 -14.62
N LYS A 120 2.46 32.95 -14.73
CA LYS A 120 1.12 33.04 -14.17
C LYS A 120 0.22 31.92 -14.67
N LYS A 121 0.26 31.59 -15.96
CA LYS A 121 -0.53 30.53 -16.57
C LYS A 121 -0.19 29.15 -15.99
N GLU A 122 1.09 28.87 -15.78
CA GLU A 122 1.54 27.60 -15.17
C GLU A 122 1.08 27.50 -13.72
N LYS A 123 1.17 28.62 -12.97
CA LYS A 123 0.66 28.68 -11.60
C LYS A 123 -0.84 28.38 -11.53
N ASP A 124 -1.64 29.06 -12.34
CA ASP A 124 -3.09 28.91 -12.37
C ASP A 124 -3.48 27.46 -12.74
N ASN A 125 -2.81 26.85 -13.73
CA ASN A 125 -3.02 25.46 -14.10
C ASN A 125 -2.66 24.50 -12.98
N PHE A 126 -1.55 24.74 -12.28
CA PHE A 126 -1.14 23.93 -11.13
C PHE A 126 -2.18 24.00 -10.01
N GLU A 127 -2.62 25.20 -9.62
CA GLU A 127 -3.62 25.40 -8.57
C GLU A 127 -4.94 24.71 -8.90
N ILE A 128 -5.43 24.83 -10.13
CA ILE A 128 -6.63 24.12 -10.59
C ILE A 128 -6.47 22.60 -10.44
N LYS A 129 -5.32 22.06 -10.82
CA LYS A 129 -5.08 20.63 -10.77
C LYS A 129 -4.99 20.10 -9.33
N ILE A 130 -4.28 20.83 -8.45
CA ILE A 130 -4.17 20.48 -7.02
C ILE A 130 -5.53 20.54 -6.35
N ASN A 131 -6.30 21.61 -6.57
CA ASN A 131 -7.66 21.72 -6.03
C ASN A 131 -8.57 20.57 -6.49
N SER A 132 -8.39 20.10 -7.73
CA SER A 132 -9.10 18.92 -8.23
C SER A 132 -8.72 17.64 -7.46
N PHE A 133 -7.43 17.42 -7.12
CA PHE A 133 -7.01 16.29 -6.30
C PHE A 133 -7.56 16.40 -4.88
N VAL A 134 -7.43 17.56 -4.24
CA VAL A 134 -7.96 17.80 -2.89
C VAL A 134 -9.45 17.49 -2.84
N TYR A 135 -10.23 18.03 -3.78
CA TYR A 135 -11.68 17.78 -3.86
C TYR A 135 -12.00 16.28 -4.01
N LYS A 136 -11.30 15.57 -4.90
CA LYS A 136 -11.55 14.15 -5.14
C LYS A 136 -11.19 13.29 -3.93
N ILE A 137 -10.07 13.60 -3.27
CA ILE A 137 -9.62 12.90 -2.07
C ILE A 137 -10.62 13.13 -0.91
N ASP A 138 -10.99 14.38 -0.67
CA ASP A 138 -11.95 14.73 0.38
C ASP A 138 -13.29 14.03 0.16
N LYS A 139 -13.81 14.07 -1.06
CA LYS A 139 -15.04 13.37 -1.44
C LYS A 139 -14.93 11.85 -1.24
N ALA A 140 -13.80 11.24 -1.61
CA ALA A 140 -13.60 9.80 -1.44
C ALA A 140 -13.54 9.42 0.04
N ILE A 141 -12.81 10.18 0.86
CA ILE A 141 -12.74 9.96 2.32
C ILE A 141 -14.13 10.13 2.96
N SER A 142 -14.85 11.18 2.61
CA SER A 142 -16.21 11.44 3.14
C SER A 142 -17.20 10.31 2.81
N ASN A 143 -16.97 9.57 1.73
CA ASN A 143 -17.77 8.41 1.33
C ASN A 143 -17.16 7.05 1.75
N PHE A 144 -16.17 7.03 2.64
CA PHE A 144 -15.44 5.81 3.05
C PHE A 144 -14.78 5.04 1.90
N GLN A 145 -14.50 5.68 0.78
CA GLN A 145 -13.83 5.11 -0.39
C GLN A 145 -12.31 5.28 -0.28
N MET A 146 -11.69 4.69 0.75
CA MET A 146 -10.27 4.91 1.07
C MET A 146 -9.33 4.47 -0.05
N ASN A 147 -9.63 3.36 -0.72
CA ASN A 147 -8.89 2.87 -1.87
C ASN A 147 -8.93 3.87 -3.05
N VAL A 148 -10.06 4.55 -3.27
CA VAL A 148 -10.19 5.60 -4.29
C VAL A 148 -9.36 6.83 -3.90
N ALA A 149 -9.39 7.23 -2.62
CA ALA A 149 -8.55 8.33 -2.13
C ALA A 149 -7.06 8.03 -2.34
N ILE A 150 -6.62 6.82 -2.01
CA ILE A 150 -5.24 6.38 -2.20
C ILE A 150 -4.85 6.37 -3.69
N ALA A 151 -5.73 5.95 -4.59
CA ALA A 151 -5.47 6.03 -6.02
C ALA A 151 -5.23 7.49 -6.47
N GLN A 152 -5.97 8.47 -5.91
CA GLN A 152 -5.72 9.89 -6.20
C GLN A 152 -4.37 10.38 -5.67
N PHE A 153 -3.86 9.85 -4.55
CA PHE A 153 -2.49 10.16 -4.10
C PHE A 153 -1.43 9.63 -5.06
N TYR A 154 -1.61 8.44 -5.67
CA TYR A 154 -0.70 7.95 -6.72
C TYR A 154 -0.73 8.86 -7.96
N GLU A 155 -1.91 9.30 -8.40
CA GLU A 155 -2.05 10.24 -9.52
C GLU A 155 -1.40 11.59 -9.20
N ALA A 156 -1.64 12.13 -7.99
CA ALA A 156 -1.02 13.38 -7.54
C ALA A 156 0.51 13.27 -7.51
N TYR A 157 1.05 12.16 -6.96
CA TYR A 157 2.48 11.91 -6.94
C TYR A 157 3.09 11.95 -8.36
N ASN A 158 2.46 11.29 -9.33
CA ASN A 158 2.92 11.30 -10.72
C ASN A 158 2.89 12.72 -11.30
N TYR A 159 1.81 13.46 -11.05
CA TYR A 159 1.69 14.85 -11.48
C TYR A 159 2.80 15.74 -10.87
N PHE A 160 3.06 15.62 -9.58
CA PHE A 160 4.16 16.38 -8.94
C PHE A 160 5.52 16.03 -9.54
N ASN A 161 5.81 14.76 -9.84
CA ASN A 161 7.05 14.35 -10.49
C ASN A 161 7.23 14.97 -11.89
N ASP A 162 6.14 15.24 -12.59
CA ASP A 162 6.22 15.93 -13.88
C ASP A 162 6.38 17.44 -13.70
N VAL A 163 5.64 18.01 -12.76
CA VAL A 163 5.65 19.45 -12.48
C VAL A 163 7.00 19.94 -11.94
N ILE A 164 7.70 19.15 -11.12
CA ILE A 164 9.03 19.53 -10.61
C ILE A 164 10.10 19.66 -11.70
N LYS A 165 9.86 19.12 -12.90
CA LYS A 165 10.73 19.30 -14.08
C LYS A 165 10.49 20.64 -14.76
N LEU A 166 9.38 21.31 -14.47
CA LEU A 166 9.02 22.62 -14.99
C LEU A 166 9.61 23.74 -14.12
N LYS A 167 9.58 24.96 -14.64
CA LYS A 167 10.00 26.17 -13.92
C LYS A 167 8.89 26.65 -12.99
N ILE A 168 8.72 25.99 -11.85
CA ILE A 168 7.69 26.34 -10.86
C ILE A 168 8.38 26.75 -9.56
N ASP A 169 7.88 27.84 -8.95
CA ASP A 169 8.32 28.34 -7.65
C ASP A 169 8.04 27.29 -6.56
N ASN A 170 9.06 27.00 -5.74
CA ASN A 170 8.94 26.05 -4.66
C ASN A 170 7.83 26.40 -3.67
N LYS A 171 7.54 27.69 -3.47
CA LYS A 171 6.44 28.15 -2.60
C LYS A 171 5.05 27.76 -3.08
N ILE A 172 4.93 27.35 -4.36
CA ILE A 172 3.68 26.86 -4.93
C ILE A 172 3.57 25.35 -4.76
N LEU A 173 4.70 24.64 -4.63
CA LEU A 173 4.79 23.19 -4.52
C LEU A 173 4.70 22.68 -3.07
N ILE A 174 4.93 23.56 -2.09
CA ILE A 174 4.86 23.30 -0.65
C ILE A 174 3.53 23.81 -0.11
#